data_38a763ed31b1fb9a04c02cc036f3dc4f
#
_entry.id   38a763ed31b1fb9a04c02cc036f3dc4f
#
_cell.length_a   1.000
_cell.length_b   1.000
_cell.length_c   1.000
_cell.angle_alpha   90.00
_cell.angle_beta   90.00
_cell.angle_gamma   90.00
#
_symmetry.space_group_name_H-M   'P 1'
#
loop_
_entity.id
_entity.type
_entity.pdbx_description
1 polymer ?
#
loop_
_entity_poly.entity_id
_entity_poly.type
_entity_poly.pdbx_seq_one_letter_code
_entity_poly.pdbx_strand_id
1 'polypeptide(L)'
;MKLISLNTYGGRLFEPIMAFIEKHKADTDVFYFQEIYSNPKENIMVDLHEPRVNLFEELSRALGDFTGHIAIAQDDYEIKTEIAGCSYFGLSTFVKTSLQIVDVHEFFLCNGRNTFIGNQRWDTMGYNALAITMDINGTPLTVVNLHGNALPAHKLDDPIRDEQTRRVLEFCKQLDGEIVICGDFNSLPHIESIRAFERNGFRDLVKEFEIKTTRGSMMRKLFPQYEHGSYGFQEFADYTFVTPGVTVESFEVPDEPISDHLPMILECTV
;
A
#
# COMPACT_ATOMS: atom_id res chain seq x y z
N MET A 1 -17.89 -7.28 -2.26
CA MET A 1 -17.08 -6.02 -2.23
C MET A 1 -15.89 -6.17 -3.15
N LYS A 2 -15.47 -5.08 -3.78
CA LYS A 2 -14.25 -5.04 -4.59
C LYS A 2 -13.22 -4.09 -3.95
N LEU A 3 -12.02 -4.59 -3.72
CA LEU A 3 -10.92 -3.88 -3.09
C LEU A 3 -9.71 -3.88 -4.05
N ILE A 4 -9.06 -2.74 -4.21
CA ILE A 4 -7.89 -2.60 -5.09
C ILE A 4 -6.72 -1.99 -4.31
N SER A 5 -5.56 -2.66 -4.31
CA SER A 5 -4.32 -2.17 -3.72
C SER A 5 -3.27 -1.89 -4.79
N LEU A 6 -2.58 -0.75 -4.67
CA LEU A 6 -1.54 -0.33 -5.60
C LEU A 6 -0.51 0.56 -4.89
N ASN A 7 0.76 0.17 -4.91
CA ASN A 7 1.85 1.14 -4.71
C ASN A 7 1.94 2.01 -5.97
N THR A 8 1.82 3.32 -5.81
CA THR A 8 1.64 4.27 -6.92
C THR A 8 2.95 4.75 -7.54
N TYR A 9 4.10 4.31 -7.00
CA TYR A 9 5.40 4.86 -7.41
C TYR A 9 5.45 6.39 -7.29
N GLY A 10 4.87 6.92 -6.21
CA GLY A 10 4.76 8.36 -6.00
C GLY A 10 3.97 9.12 -7.07
N GLY A 11 3.11 8.44 -7.83
CA GLY A 11 2.33 9.04 -8.90
C GLY A 11 3.13 9.44 -10.14
N ARG A 12 4.37 8.94 -10.33
CA ARG A 12 5.23 9.29 -11.47
C ARG A 12 4.66 8.86 -12.82
N LEU A 13 3.80 7.84 -12.84
CA LEU A 13 3.04 7.42 -14.02
C LEU A 13 1.58 7.91 -13.90
N PHE A 14 1.40 9.21 -13.73
CA PHE A 14 0.13 9.82 -13.34
C PHE A 14 -1.03 9.48 -14.28
N GLU A 15 -0.90 9.73 -15.58
CA GLU A 15 -1.99 9.50 -16.54
C GLU A 15 -2.43 8.03 -16.61
N PRO A 16 -1.52 7.03 -16.66
CA PRO A 16 -1.88 5.62 -16.54
C PRO A 16 -2.63 5.28 -15.25
N ILE A 17 -2.18 5.79 -14.09
CA ILE A 17 -2.85 5.58 -12.81
C ILE A 17 -4.27 6.15 -12.85
N MET A 18 -4.46 7.38 -13.33
CA MET A 18 -5.77 8.03 -13.39
C MET A 18 -6.72 7.29 -14.35
N ALA A 19 -6.22 6.82 -15.49
CA ALA A 19 -7.00 6.02 -16.42
C ALA A 19 -7.45 4.67 -15.80
N PHE A 20 -6.57 4.03 -15.03
CA PHE A 20 -6.90 2.81 -14.29
C PHE A 20 -7.98 3.07 -13.22
N ILE A 21 -7.84 4.13 -12.44
CA ILE A 21 -8.82 4.52 -11.43
C ILE A 21 -10.18 4.81 -12.08
N GLU A 22 -10.21 5.56 -13.17
CA GLU A 22 -11.44 5.88 -13.89
C GLU A 22 -12.14 4.61 -14.40
N LYS A 23 -11.38 3.64 -14.90
CA LYS A 23 -11.88 2.33 -15.37
C LYS A 23 -12.56 1.53 -14.25
N HIS A 24 -12.03 1.61 -13.02
CA HIS A 24 -12.43 0.73 -11.92
C HIS A 24 -13.29 1.39 -10.83
N LYS A 25 -13.34 2.73 -10.71
CA LYS A 25 -13.98 3.41 -9.57
C LYS A 25 -15.48 3.12 -9.42
N ALA A 26 -16.18 2.81 -10.51
CA ALA A 26 -17.63 2.61 -10.47
C ALA A 26 -18.01 1.35 -9.65
N ASP A 27 -17.24 0.30 -9.75
CA ASP A 27 -17.49 -1.01 -9.13
C ASP A 27 -16.54 -1.34 -7.96
N THR A 28 -15.60 -0.46 -7.62
CA THR A 28 -14.70 -0.62 -6.46
C THR A 28 -15.31 0.00 -5.21
N ASP A 29 -15.13 -0.67 -4.08
CA ASP A 29 -15.57 -0.24 -2.77
C ASP A 29 -14.46 0.39 -1.93
N VAL A 30 -13.21 -0.13 -2.07
CA VAL A 30 -12.05 0.40 -1.34
C VAL A 30 -10.81 0.41 -2.25
N PHE A 31 -10.10 1.55 -2.26
CA PHE A 31 -8.76 1.65 -2.83
C PHE A 31 -7.72 1.83 -1.72
N TYR A 32 -6.62 1.10 -1.82
CA TYR A 32 -5.44 1.25 -0.98
C TYR A 32 -4.27 1.71 -1.84
N PHE A 33 -3.70 2.84 -1.48
CA PHE A 33 -2.55 3.39 -2.20
C PHE A 33 -1.35 3.56 -1.27
N GLN A 34 -0.18 3.12 -1.70
CA GLN A 34 1.09 3.36 -1.05
C GLN A 34 1.91 4.36 -1.89
N GLU A 35 2.92 4.98 -1.27
CA GLU A 35 3.73 6.04 -1.85
C GLU A 35 2.91 7.26 -2.28
N ILE A 36 2.05 7.73 -1.39
CA ILE A 36 1.20 8.88 -1.63
C ILE A 36 1.86 10.16 -1.11
N TYR A 37 1.93 11.15 -1.99
CA TYR A 37 2.26 12.52 -1.63
C TYR A 37 1.00 13.35 -1.48
N SER A 38 1.00 14.24 -0.50
CA SER A 38 -0.04 15.24 -0.28
C SER A 38 0.57 16.61 -0.11
N ASN A 39 0.02 17.60 -0.80
CA ASN A 39 0.37 18.99 -0.62
C ASN A 39 -0.88 19.85 -0.87
N PRO A 40 -1.42 20.50 0.16
CA PRO A 40 -2.63 21.30 0.03
C PRO A 40 -2.46 22.57 -0.81
N LYS A 41 -1.25 22.92 -1.22
CA LYS A 41 -1.02 24.03 -2.15
C LYS A 41 -1.45 23.64 -3.56
N GLU A 42 -2.33 24.42 -4.13
CA GLU A 42 -2.77 24.24 -5.52
C GLU A 42 -1.69 24.64 -6.54
N ASN A 43 -1.76 24.06 -7.74
CA ASN A 43 -0.97 24.43 -8.91
C ASN A 43 0.56 24.24 -8.78
N ILE A 44 1.00 23.21 -8.07
CA ILE A 44 2.42 22.85 -8.08
C ILE A 44 2.73 22.17 -9.42
N MET A 45 3.59 22.82 -10.20
CA MET A 45 4.14 22.20 -11.43
C MET A 45 5.20 21.18 -11.04
N VAL A 46 5.04 19.97 -11.53
CA VAL A 46 5.98 18.86 -11.31
C VAL A 46 6.55 18.43 -12.65
N ASP A 47 7.85 18.24 -12.71
CA ASP A 47 8.50 17.69 -13.91
C ASP A 47 8.04 16.25 -14.17
N LEU A 48 8.04 15.84 -15.43
CA LEU A 48 7.84 14.44 -15.80
C LEU A 48 8.87 13.56 -15.08
N HIS A 49 8.42 12.47 -14.49
CA HIS A 49 9.21 11.51 -13.69
C HIS A 49 9.56 11.93 -12.26
N GLU A 50 9.17 13.12 -11.82
CA GLU A 50 9.21 13.51 -10.40
C GLU A 50 7.96 12.99 -9.67
N PRO A 51 8.01 12.85 -8.33
CA PRO A 51 6.83 12.50 -7.54
C PRO A 51 5.69 13.51 -7.74
N ARG A 52 4.46 13.02 -7.82
CA ARG A 52 3.25 13.85 -7.90
C ARG A 52 2.90 14.38 -6.51
N VAL A 53 3.44 15.55 -6.15
CA VAL A 53 3.41 16.09 -4.77
C VAL A 53 2.01 16.36 -4.20
N ASN A 54 0.98 16.45 -5.03
CA ASN A 54 -0.43 16.63 -4.65
C ASN A 54 -1.31 15.44 -5.09
N LEU A 55 -0.72 14.24 -5.14
CA LEU A 55 -1.41 13.04 -5.60
C LEU A 55 -2.67 12.74 -4.78
N PHE A 56 -2.62 12.89 -3.46
CA PHE A 56 -3.79 12.67 -2.60
C PHE A 56 -4.97 13.57 -2.96
N GLU A 57 -4.72 14.85 -3.20
CA GLU A 57 -5.74 15.83 -3.57
C GLU A 57 -6.32 15.55 -4.97
N GLU A 58 -5.49 15.06 -5.88
CA GLU A 58 -5.92 14.69 -7.24
C GLU A 58 -6.75 13.39 -7.22
N LEU A 59 -6.32 12.40 -6.47
CA LEU A 59 -7.09 11.18 -6.21
C LEU A 59 -8.44 11.51 -5.55
N SER A 60 -8.45 12.38 -4.54
CA SER A 60 -9.67 12.81 -3.85
C SER A 60 -10.68 13.47 -4.79
N ARG A 61 -10.20 14.24 -5.78
CA ARG A 61 -11.08 14.82 -6.81
C ARG A 61 -11.62 13.77 -7.79
N ALA A 62 -10.80 12.83 -8.20
CA ALA A 62 -11.19 11.76 -9.13
C ALA A 62 -12.15 10.74 -8.48
N LEU A 63 -11.99 10.52 -7.18
CA LEU A 63 -12.77 9.61 -6.35
C LEU A 63 -13.81 10.38 -5.51
N GLY A 64 -14.59 11.25 -6.14
CA GLY A 64 -15.56 12.12 -5.46
C GLY A 64 -16.65 11.39 -4.66
N ASP A 65 -16.91 10.12 -4.99
CA ASP A 65 -17.85 9.25 -4.27
C ASP A 65 -17.17 8.41 -3.17
N PHE A 66 -15.92 8.74 -2.81
CA PHE A 66 -15.15 8.07 -1.76
C PHE A 66 -14.71 9.05 -0.68
N THR A 67 -14.58 8.55 0.54
CA THR A 67 -13.91 9.26 1.63
C THR A 67 -12.45 8.84 1.68
N GLY A 68 -11.53 9.77 1.46
CA GLY A 68 -10.10 9.53 1.50
C GLY A 68 -9.51 9.77 2.90
N HIS A 69 -8.71 8.83 3.37
CA HIS A 69 -7.90 8.94 4.59
C HIS A 69 -6.43 8.79 4.22
N ILE A 70 -5.57 9.61 4.83
CA ILE A 70 -4.12 9.56 4.63
C ILE A 70 -3.40 9.34 5.95
N ALA A 71 -2.45 8.41 5.96
CA ALA A 71 -1.53 8.19 7.07
C ALA A 71 -0.14 8.68 6.66
N ILE A 72 0.43 9.61 7.45
CA ILE A 72 1.64 10.34 7.08
C ILE A 72 2.85 9.74 7.80
N ALA A 73 3.82 9.27 7.02
CA ALA A 73 5.09 8.73 7.52
C ALA A 73 6.20 9.80 7.62
N GLN A 74 6.24 10.73 6.66
CA GLN A 74 7.32 11.71 6.55
C GLN A 74 6.81 13.04 5.98
N ASP A 75 7.33 14.15 6.52
CA ASP A 75 7.15 15.48 5.96
C ASP A 75 8.31 15.77 4.99
N ASP A 76 8.02 16.47 3.90
CA ASP A 76 8.98 16.96 2.90
C ASP A 76 9.94 15.88 2.31
N TYR A 77 9.48 14.65 2.24
CA TYR A 77 10.25 13.56 1.67
C TYR A 77 10.48 13.75 0.17
N GLU A 78 11.74 13.67 -0.29
CA GLU A 78 12.15 13.86 -1.70
C GLU A 78 11.65 15.16 -2.38
N ILE A 79 11.27 16.16 -1.60
CA ILE A 79 10.68 17.39 -2.12
C ILE A 79 11.76 18.47 -2.29
N LYS A 80 11.69 19.20 -3.40
CA LYS A 80 12.53 20.38 -3.66
C LYS A 80 12.21 21.51 -2.67
N THR A 81 13.22 22.27 -2.29
CA THR A 81 13.13 23.33 -1.27
C THR A 81 12.03 24.37 -1.49
N GLU A 82 11.62 24.59 -2.75
CA GLU A 82 10.60 25.57 -3.14
C GLU A 82 9.19 25.26 -2.62
N ILE A 83 8.91 23.99 -2.30
CA ILE A 83 7.62 23.53 -1.79
C ILE A 83 7.73 22.84 -0.42
N ALA A 84 8.92 22.87 0.19
CA ALA A 84 9.14 22.32 1.51
C ALA A 84 8.29 23.01 2.60
N GLY A 85 8.00 22.30 3.67
CA GLY A 85 7.22 22.78 4.81
C GLY A 85 5.71 22.56 4.71
N CYS A 86 5.22 21.94 3.63
CA CYS A 86 3.80 21.63 3.48
C CYS A 86 3.53 20.38 2.62
N SER A 87 4.54 19.56 2.39
CA SER A 87 4.40 18.29 1.67
C SER A 87 4.50 17.12 2.63
N TYR A 88 3.67 16.11 2.38
CA TYR A 88 3.55 14.92 3.21
C TYR A 88 3.70 13.69 2.36
N PHE A 89 4.34 12.66 2.90
CA PHE A 89 4.51 11.35 2.26
C PHE A 89 3.99 10.25 3.16
N GLY A 90 3.27 9.29 2.57
CA GLY A 90 2.74 8.16 3.31
C GLY A 90 1.90 7.22 2.44
N LEU A 91 0.78 6.80 2.96
CA LEU A 91 -0.19 5.95 2.27
C LEU A 91 -1.62 6.47 2.47
N SER A 92 -2.54 6.07 1.59
CA SER A 92 -3.93 6.48 1.70
C SER A 92 -4.89 5.33 1.40
N THR A 93 -6.07 5.40 2.02
CA THR A 93 -7.18 4.49 1.76
C THR A 93 -8.42 5.32 1.44
N PHE A 94 -9.07 4.98 0.33
CA PHE A 94 -10.32 5.60 -0.11
C PHE A 94 -11.44 4.58 0.02
N VAL A 95 -12.45 4.91 0.80
CA VAL A 95 -13.62 4.06 1.06
C VAL A 95 -14.86 4.70 0.43
N LYS A 96 -15.63 3.94 -0.32
CA LYS A 96 -16.86 4.41 -0.97
C LYS A 96 -17.84 4.99 0.07
N THR A 97 -18.39 6.17 -0.19
CA THR A 97 -19.22 6.91 0.78
C THR A 97 -20.51 6.20 1.17
N SER A 98 -20.91 5.18 0.40
CA SER A 98 -22.04 4.30 0.74
C SER A 98 -21.73 3.31 1.88
N LEU A 99 -20.46 3.10 2.22
CA LEU A 99 -20.04 2.22 3.32
C LEU A 99 -19.90 3.02 4.61
N GLN A 100 -20.41 2.44 5.69
CA GLN A 100 -20.32 3.07 7.01
C GLN A 100 -18.95 2.80 7.64
N ILE A 101 -18.11 3.83 7.73
CA ILE A 101 -16.86 3.78 8.49
C ILE A 101 -17.20 3.89 9.98
N VAL A 102 -16.67 2.96 10.79
CA VAL A 102 -16.84 2.88 12.24
C VAL A 102 -15.63 3.41 12.98
N ASP A 103 -14.42 3.08 12.49
CA ASP A 103 -13.15 3.51 13.11
C ASP A 103 -12.05 3.70 12.06
N VAL A 104 -11.10 4.58 12.37
CA VAL A 104 -9.90 4.85 11.58
C VAL A 104 -8.70 4.90 12.51
N HIS A 105 -7.73 4.04 12.30
CA HIS A 105 -6.55 3.93 13.13
C HIS A 105 -5.26 3.91 12.32
N GLU A 106 -4.31 4.80 12.66
CA GLU A 106 -2.95 4.83 12.10
C GLU A 106 -1.95 4.33 13.14
N PHE A 107 -1.00 3.50 12.70
CA PHE A 107 0.10 3.06 13.56
C PHE A 107 1.39 2.86 12.77
N PHE A 108 2.54 3.04 13.45
CA PHE A 108 3.84 2.83 12.83
C PHE A 108 4.28 1.37 12.95
N LEU A 109 4.72 0.83 11.83
CA LEU A 109 5.30 -0.52 11.72
C LEU A 109 6.73 -0.55 12.26
N CYS A 110 7.49 0.52 12.00
CA CYS A 110 8.81 0.75 12.57
C CYS A 110 9.09 2.26 12.62
N ASN A 111 10.05 2.65 13.47
CA ASN A 111 10.41 4.04 13.69
C ASN A 111 9.18 4.92 14.02
N GLY A 112 9.08 6.12 13.48
CA GLY A 112 7.98 7.05 13.69
C GLY A 112 7.96 8.12 12.61
N ARG A 113 7.00 9.04 12.69
CA ARG A 113 6.92 10.17 11.77
C ARG A 113 8.18 11.02 11.85
N ASN A 114 8.71 11.42 10.69
CA ASN A 114 9.88 12.30 10.57
C ASN A 114 11.18 11.75 11.19
N THR A 115 11.31 10.44 11.27
CA THR A 115 12.55 9.84 11.78
C THR A 115 13.64 9.68 10.71
N PHE A 116 13.31 9.88 9.44
CA PHE A 116 14.27 9.80 8.34
C PHE A 116 15.30 10.94 8.41
N ILE A 117 16.57 10.58 8.57
CA ILE A 117 17.66 11.54 8.72
C ILE A 117 18.43 11.85 7.43
N GLY A 118 17.94 11.37 6.28
CA GLY A 118 18.59 11.54 4.98
C GLY A 118 19.85 10.70 4.78
N ASN A 119 20.73 11.11 3.85
CA ASN A 119 22.03 10.47 3.59
C ASN A 119 21.96 8.94 3.39
N GLN A 120 20.96 8.45 2.66
CA GLN A 120 20.73 7.02 2.39
C GLN A 120 20.50 6.16 3.66
N ARG A 121 20.14 6.76 4.78
CA ARG A 121 19.76 6.07 6.02
C ARG A 121 18.28 5.69 5.99
N TRP A 122 17.86 4.96 4.95
CA TRP A 122 16.48 4.47 4.74
C TRP A 122 15.99 3.59 5.91
N ASP A 123 16.92 2.98 6.66
CA ASP A 123 16.68 2.25 7.90
C ASP A 123 16.03 3.11 9.00
N THR A 124 16.16 4.44 8.90
CA THR A 124 15.58 5.38 9.86
C THR A 124 14.20 5.89 9.45
N MET A 125 13.75 5.60 8.23
CA MET A 125 12.44 6.04 7.75
C MET A 125 11.32 5.39 8.55
N GLY A 126 10.31 6.18 8.91
CA GLY A 126 9.07 5.67 9.47
C GLY A 126 8.23 5.02 8.38
N TYR A 127 7.75 3.81 8.65
CA TYR A 127 6.77 3.10 7.82
C TYR A 127 5.52 2.84 8.64
N ASN A 128 4.36 3.03 8.05
CA ASN A 128 3.11 3.00 8.77
C ASN A 128 2.05 2.11 8.10
N ALA A 129 0.95 1.92 8.82
CA ALA A 129 -0.27 1.28 8.34
C ALA A 129 -1.47 2.16 8.70
N LEU A 130 -2.50 2.06 7.87
CA LEU A 130 -3.80 2.69 8.05
C LEU A 130 -4.88 1.61 8.06
N ALA A 131 -5.54 1.44 9.18
CA ALA A 131 -6.65 0.53 9.36
C ALA A 131 -7.97 1.32 9.36
N ILE A 132 -8.94 0.84 8.59
CA ILE A 132 -10.30 1.39 8.56
C ILE A 132 -11.28 0.26 8.82
N THR A 133 -12.06 0.40 9.88
CA THR A 133 -13.14 -0.55 10.20
C THR A 133 -14.46 -0.03 9.63
N MET A 134 -15.14 -0.89 8.90
CA MET A 134 -16.46 -0.63 8.33
C MET A 134 -17.49 -1.61 8.90
N ASP A 135 -18.73 -1.18 8.99
CA ASP A 135 -19.86 -2.07 9.26
C ASP A 135 -20.44 -2.59 7.92
N ILE A 136 -20.31 -3.88 7.70
CA ILE A 136 -20.87 -4.56 6.53
C ILE A 136 -22.07 -5.39 6.96
N ASN A 137 -23.26 -4.76 6.94
CA ASN A 137 -24.53 -5.40 7.35
C ASN A 137 -24.50 -6.00 8.77
N GLY A 138 -23.84 -5.33 9.71
CA GLY A 138 -23.73 -5.77 11.09
C GLY A 138 -22.48 -6.62 11.39
N THR A 139 -21.64 -6.88 10.39
CA THR A 139 -20.35 -7.55 10.56
C THR A 139 -19.23 -6.53 10.43
N PRO A 140 -18.37 -6.34 11.43
CA PRO A 140 -17.19 -5.50 11.30
C PRO A 140 -16.21 -6.09 10.28
N LEU A 141 -15.79 -5.27 9.32
CA LEU A 141 -14.67 -5.57 8.42
C LEU A 141 -13.60 -4.51 8.58
N THR A 142 -12.41 -4.90 9.02
CA THR A 142 -11.27 -4.01 9.07
C THR A 142 -10.38 -4.22 7.86
N VAL A 143 -10.15 -3.17 7.12
CA VAL A 143 -9.19 -3.12 6.02
C VAL A 143 -7.92 -2.44 6.48
N VAL A 144 -6.75 -3.08 6.28
CA VAL A 144 -5.45 -2.57 6.70
C VAL A 144 -4.58 -2.35 5.47
N ASN A 145 -4.26 -1.09 5.19
CA ASN A 145 -3.28 -0.70 4.19
C ASN A 145 -1.92 -0.51 4.87
N LEU A 146 -0.86 -1.07 4.33
CA LEU A 146 0.48 -0.89 4.89
C LEU A 146 1.54 -0.68 3.82
N HIS A 147 2.63 0.00 4.23
CA HIS A 147 3.86 0.09 3.46
C HIS A 147 5.03 -0.31 4.37
N GLY A 148 5.65 -1.44 4.08
CA GLY A 148 6.75 -2.03 4.84
C GLY A 148 8.11 -1.46 4.45
N ASN A 149 9.10 -1.66 5.31
CA ASN A 149 10.45 -1.14 5.11
C ASN A 149 11.13 -1.73 3.86
N ALA A 150 11.55 -0.86 2.94
CA ALA A 150 12.24 -1.23 1.70
C ALA A 150 13.64 -1.82 1.94
N LEU A 151 14.25 -1.59 3.09
CA LEU A 151 15.59 -2.06 3.43
C LEU A 151 15.59 -3.08 4.60
N PRO A 152 16.55 -4.00 4.61
CA PRO A 152 17.58 -4.25 3.58
C PRO A 152 16.98 -4.68 2.24
N ALA A 153 17.62 -4.26 1.15
CA ALA A 153 17.12 -4.47 -0.22
C ALA A 153 17.06 -5.94 -0.66
N HIS A 154 17.65 -6.88 0.10
CA HIS A 154 17.52 -8.32 -0.17
C HIS A 154 16.11 -8.87 0.11
N LYS A 155 15.26 -8.12 0.83
CA LYS A 155 13.87 -8.46 1.18
C LYS A 155 13.69 -9.81 1.91
N LEU A 156 14.75 -10.29 2.56
CA LEU A 156 14.74 -11.45 3.46
C LEU A 156 14.42 -11.02 4.89
N ASP A 157 14.23 -12.01 5.79
CA ASP A 157 14.03 -11.74 7.21
C ASP A 157 15.15 -10.91 7.82
N ASP A 158 14.77 -9.98 8.66
CA ASP A 158 15.63 -9.13 9.48
C ASP A 158 14.82 -8.60 10.68
N PRO A 159 15.48 -8.08 11.73
CA PRO A 159 14.77 -7.64 12.93
C PRO A 159 13.70 -6.55 12.71
N ILE A 160 13.84 -5.73 11.65
CA ILE A 160 12.86 -4.68 11.35
C ILE A 160 11.59 -5.32 10.78
N ARG A 161 11.71 -6.26 9.81
CA ARG A 161 10.57 -6.98 9.23
C ARG A 161 9.86 -7.85 10.26
N ASP A 162 10.62 -8.50 11.16
CA ASP A 162 10.05 -9.25 12.26
C ASP A 162 9.19 -8.36 13.17
N GLU A 163 9.70 -7.18 13.52
CA GLU A 163 8.98 -6.20 14.35
C GLU A 163 7.75 -5.64 13.62
N GLN A 164 7.84 -5.33 12.33
CA GLN A 164 6.70 -4.88 11.53
C GLN A 164 5.58 -5.92 11.54
N THR A 165 5.92 -7.16 11.23
CA THR A 165 4.96 -8.26 11.23
C THR A 165 4.34 -8.45 12.61
N ARG A 166 5.15 -8.41 13.67
CA ARG A 166 4.66 -8.52 15.05
C ARG A 166 3.65 -7.43 15.38
N ARG A 167 3.93 -6.17 15.02
CA ARG A 167 3.03 -5.02 15.29
C ARG A 167 1.71 -5.15 14.53
N VAL A 168 1.74 -5.54 13.26
CA VAL A 168 0.50 -5.77 12.49
C VAL A 168 -0.33 -6.88 13.13
N LEU A 169 0.27 -8.02 13.46
CA LEU A 169 -0.43 -9.15 14.06
C LEU A 169 -0.96 -8.82 15.47
N GLU A 170 -0.23 -8.06 16.28
CA GLU A 170 -0.69 -7.62 17.58
C GLU A 170 -1.87 -6.64 17.48
N PHE A 171 -1.85 -5.73 16.50
CA PHE A 171 -2.98 -4.87 16.20
C PHE A 171 -4.20 -5.69 15.78
N CYS A 172 -4.05 -6.61 14.84
CA CYS A 172 -5.14 -7.45 14.35
C CYS A 172 -5.79 -8.30 15.45
N LYS A 173 -5.04 -8.75 16.45
CA LYS A 173 -5.58 -9.53 17.61
C LYS A 173 -6.55 -8.73 18.49
N GLN A 174 -6.57 -7.40 18.37
CA GLN A 174 -7.45 -6.54 19.16
C GLN A 174 -8.74 -6.19 18.42
N LEU A 175 -8.86 -6.62 17.17
CA LEU A 175 -10.01 -6.32 16.32
C LEU A 175 -11.06 -7.41 16.41
N ASP A 176 -12.32 -6.99 16.37
CA ASP A 176 -13.46 -7.87 16.17
C ASP A 176 -13.81 -7.97 14.67
N GLY A 177 -14.39 -9.10 14.25
CA GLY A 177 -14.85 -9.32 12.89
C GLY A 177 -13.76 -9.79 11.92
N GLU A 178 -13.95 -9.50 10.65
CA GLU A 178 -13.08 -9.96 9.58
C GLU A 178 -12.03 -8.91 9.22
N ILE A 179 -10.88 -9.38 8.71
CA ILE A 179 -9.75 -8.50 8.39
C ILE A 179 -9.24 -8.80 6.99
N VAL A 180 -8.98 -7.75 6.23
CA VAL A 180 -8.23 -7.77 4.97
C VAL A 180 -7.00 -6.88 5.12
N ILE A 181 -5.80 -7.44 4.95
CA ILE A 181 -4.53 -6.70 4.99
C ILE A 181 -3.97 -6.67 3.57
N CYS A 182 -3.73 -5.48 3.03
CA CYS A 182 -3.12 -5.30 1.71
C CYS A 182 -1.98 -4.30 1.77
N GLY A 183 -1.05 -4.39 0.83
CA GLY A 183 -0.05 -3.36 0.62
C GLY A 183 1.31 -3.88 0.19
N ASP A 184 2.27 -2.97 0.18
CA ASP A 184 3.67 -3.26 -0.08
C ASP A 184 4.40 -3.66 1.21
N PHE A 185 4.64 -4.94 1.37
CA PHE A 185 5.39 -5.50 2.51
C PHE A 185 6.91 -5.41 2.33
N ASN A 186 7.37 -5.12 1.11
CA ASN A 186 8.77 -5.12 0.76
C ASN A 186 9.51 -6.41 1.16
N SER A 187 8.88 -7.56 0.96
CA SER A 187 9.29 -8.87 1.48
C SER A 187 9.14 -9.98 0.45
N LEU A 188 9.98 -11.00 0.51
CA LEU A 188 9.88 -12.19 -0.34
C LEU A 188 8.93 -13.25 0.25
N PRO A 189 8.24 -14.06 -0.57
CA PRO A 189 7.16 -14.94 -0.07
C PRO A 189 7.61 -16.10 0.83
N HIS A 190 8.89 -16.47 0.77
CA HIS A 190 9.41 -17.61 1.52
C HIS A 190 9.97 -17.27 2.91
N ILE A 191 9.95 -15.99 3.31
CA ILE A 191 10.49 -15.54 4.58
C ILE A 191 9.52 -15.78 5.75
N GLU A 192 10.06 -15.86 6.96
CA GLU A 192 9.28 -16.13 8.17
C GLU A 192 8.33 -15.00 8.55
N SER A 193 8.73 -13.76 8.30
CA SER A 193 7.88 -12.58 8.53
C SER A 193 6.57 -12.63 7.70
N ILE A 194 6.61 -13.14 6.45
CA ILE A 194 5.42 -13.35 5.64
C ILE A 194 4.64 -14.59 6.09
N ARG A 195 5.32 -15.72 6.34
CA ARG A 195 4.68 -16.95 6.82
C ARG A 195 4.02 -16.80 8.19
N ALA A 196 4.43 -15.81 8.97
CA ALA A 196 3.84 -15.54 10.27
C ALA A 196 2.34 -15.17 10.18
N PHE A 197 1.90 -14.54 9.08
CA PHE A 197 0.47 -14.26 8.87
C PHE A 197 -0.34 -15.55 8.76
N GLU A 198 0.12 -16.54 7.97
CA GLU A 198 -0.54 -17.86 7.87
C GLU A 198 -0.58 -18.58 9.24
N ARG A 199 0.54 -18.55 10.01
CA ARG A 199 0.58 -19.15 11.35
C ARG A 199 -0.37 -18.47 12.36
N ASN A 200 -0.77 -17.23 12.10
CA ASN A 200 -1.75 -16.49 12.90
C ASN A 200 -3.16 -16.52 12.30
N GLY A 201 -3.42 -17.46 11.37
CA GLY A 201 -4.77 -17.77 10.88
C GLY A 201 -5.20 -17.00 9.64
N PHE A 202 -4.34 -16.17 9.04
CA PHE A 202 -4.65 -15.52 7.78
C PHE A 202 -4.39 -16.43 6.57
N ARG A 203 -5.18 -16.24 5.52
CA ARG A 203 -4.94 -16.83 4.20
C ARG A 203 -4.10 -15.85 3.37
N ASP A 204 -3.03 -16.35 2.76
CA ASP A 204 -2.18 -15.60 1.82
C ASP A 204 -2.75 -15.78 0.40
N LEU A 205 -3.39 -14.74 -0.16
CA LEU A 205 -4.01 -14.82 -1.47
C LEU A 205 -3.00 -14.85 -2.61
N VAL A 206 -1.82 -14.25 -2.44
CA VAL A 206 -0.74 -14.33 -3.44
C VAL A 206 -0.30 -15.78 -3.62
N LYS A 207 -0.19 -16.53 -2.54
CA LYS A 207 0.13 -17.96 -2.54
C LYS A 207 -1.05 -18.82 -3.01
N GLU A 208 -2.27 -18.57 -2.49
CA GLU A 208 -3.46 -19.36 -2.76
C GLU A 208 -3.86 -19.32 -4.25
N PHE A 209 -3.75 -18.14 -4.87
CA PHE A 209 -4.05 -17.93 -6.29
C PHE A 209 -2.83 -18.10 -7.21
N GLU A 210 -1.72 -18.63 -6.68
CA GLU A 210 -0.51 -18.93 -7.42
C GLU A 210 0.03 -17.76 -8.23
N ILE A 211 -0.08 -16.53 -7.70
CA ILE A 211 0.42 -15.32 -8.35
C ILE A 211 1.93 -15.47 -8.61
N LYS A 212 2.37 -15.13 -9.81
CA LYS A 212 3.76 -15.33 -10.24
C LYS A 212 4.65 -14.13 -9.93
N THR A 213 4.07 -12.93 -9.89
CA THR A 213 4.78 -11.69 -9.59
C THR A 213 3.79 -10.62 -9.12
N THR A 214 4.24 -9.75 -8.24
CA THR A 214 3.56 -8.48 -7.91
C THR A 214 4.33 -7.28 -8.47
N ARG A 215 5.38 -7.55 -9.25
CA ARG A 215 6.18 -6.56 -9.96
C ARG A 215 6.20 -6.87 -11.45
N GLY A 216 5.69 -5.94 -12.27
CA GLY A 216 5.42 -6.18 -13.67
C GLY A 216 6.50 -5.73 -14.63
N SER A 217 6.11 -5.76 -15.88
CA SER A 217 6.94 -5.34 -17.03
C SER A 217 7.46 -3.90 -16.90
N MET A 218 6.70 -3.01 -16.25
CA MET A 218 7.12 -1.63 -16.03
C MET A 218 8.30 -1.52 -15.07
N MET A 219 8.35 -2.32 -13.99
CA MET A 219 9.49 -2.37 -13.08
C MET A 219 10.79 -2.73 -13.82
N ARG A 220 10.75 -3.73 -14.69
CA ARG A 220 11.91 -4.12 -15.52
C ARG A 220 12.35 -3.00 -16.46
N LYS A 221 11.38 -2.27 -17.02
CA LYS A 221 11.62 -1.15 -17.93
C LYS A 221 12.22 0.07 -17.22
N LEU A 222 11.71 0.40 -16.03
CA LEU A 222 12.18 1.55 -15.24
C LEU A 222 13.52 1.29 -14.57
N PHE A 223 13.77 0.05 -14.15
CA PHE A 223 14.94 -0.33 -13.35
C PHE A 223 15.68 -1.55 -13.93
N PRO A 224 16.14 -1.49 -15.18
CA PRO A 224 16.81 -2.63 -15.85
C PRO A 224 18.07 -3.09 -15.11
N GLN A 225 18.69 -2.22 -14.29
CA GLN A 225 19.85 -2.56 -13.48
C GLN A 225 19.56 -3.61 -12.40
N TYR A 226 18.30 -3.78 -11.98
CA TYR A 226 17.95 -4.78 -10.95
C TYR A 226 18.01 -6.21 -11.47
N GLU A 227 17.91 -6.44 -12.79
CA GLU A 227 18.10 -7.79 -13.35
C GLU A 227 19.51 -8.32 -13.16
N HIS A 228 20.49 -7.41 -13.09
CA HIS A 228 21.91 -7.71 -12.94
C HIS A 228 22.48 -7.30 -11.58
N GLY A 229 21.62 -6.82 -10.67
CA GLY A 229 22.01 -6.42 -9.32
C GLY A 229 22.34 -7.62 -8.41
N SER A 230 22.93 -7.35 -7.26
CA SER A 230 23.37 -8.37 -6.29
C SER A 230 22.24 -9.32 -5.82
N TYR A 231 21.00 -8.91 -5.92
CA TYR A 231 19.82 -9.68 -5.47
C TYR A 231 18.94 -10.17 -6.63
N GLY A 232 19.32 -9.85 -7.88
CA GLY A 232 18.48 -10.12 -9.05
C GLY A 232 17.15 -9.37 -9.04
N PHE A 233 16.30 -9.67 -10.00
CA PHE A 233 14.94 -9.14 -10.04
C PHE A 233 14.09 -9.84 -8.97
N GLN A 234 13.47 -9.05 -8.10
CA GLN A 234 12.62 -9.55 -7.03
C GLN A 234 11.16 -9.47 -7.46
N GLU A 235 10.57 -10.63 -7.73
CA GLU A 235 9.21 -10.74 -8.29
C GLU A 235 8.11 -10.33 -7.32
N PHE A 236 8.39 -10.25 -6.02
CA PHE A 236 7.39 -10.02 -4.98
C PHE A 236 7.76 -8.86 -4.08
N ALA A 237 6.74 -8.10 -3.69
CA ALA A 237 6.78 -7.09 -2.65
C ALA A 237 5.42 -6.95 -1.96
N ASP A 238 4.34 -7.16 -2.70
CA ASP A 238 2.98 -6.86 -2.30
C ASP A 238 2.21 -8.13 -1.95
N TYR A 239 1.34 -8.05 -0.95
CA TYR A 239 0.52 -9.19 -0.48
C TYR A 239 -0.89 -8.73 -0.13
N THR A 240 -1.81 -9.71 -0.20
CA THR A 240 -3.15 -9.61 0.37
C THR A 240 -3.39 -10.80 1.28
N PHE A 241 -3.65 -10.51 2.56
CA PHE A 241 -4.01 -11.49 3.57
C PHE A 241 -5.44 -11.28 4.03
N VAL A 242 -6.19 -12.37 4.23
CA VAL A 242 -7.57 -12.30 4.71
C VAL A 242 -7.80 -13.29 5.85
N THR A 243 -8.69 -12.94 6.78
CA THR A 243 -9.18 -13.88 7.79
C THR A 243 -10.08 -14.96 7.17
N PRO A 244 -10.25 -16.14 7.81
CA PRO A 244 -11.00 -17.25 7.23
C PRO A 244 -12.49 -16.96 6.93
N GLY A 245 -13.12 -16.01 7.63
CA GLY A 245 -14.51 -15.63 7.39
C GLY A 245 -14.74 -14.79 6.14
N VAL A 246 -13.65 -14.24 5.56
CA VAL A 246 -13.74 -13.57 4.25
C VAL A 246 -13.89 -14.62 3.15
N THR A 247 -15.02 -14.61 2.47
CA THR A 247 -15.24 -15.42 1.27
C THR A 247 -14.65 -14.69 0.06
N VAL A 248 -13.59 -15.26 -0.51
CA VAL A 248 -12.92 -14.71 -1.70
C VAL A 248 -13.62 -15.25 -2.96
N GLU A 249 -14.16 -14.35 -3.77
CA GLU A 249 -14.80 -14.66 -5.04
C GLU A 249 -13.79 -14.67 -6.19
N SER A 250 -12.87 -13.69 -6.19
CA SER A 250 -11.76 -13.62 -7.13
C SER A 250 -10.58 -12.85 -6.53
N PHE A 251 -9.36 -13.19 -6.94
CA PHE A 251 -8.16 -12.42 -6.66
C PHE A 251 -7.23 -12.41 -7.87
N GLU A 252 -6.92 -11.21 -8.36
CA GLU A 252 -6.16 -11.02 -9.59
C GLU A 252 -5.03 -10.00 -9.38
N VAL A 253 -3.92 -10.20 -10.08
CA VAL A 253 -2.78 -9.28 -10.15
C VAL A 253 -2.43 -9.05 -11.62
N PRO A 254 -3.21 -8.20 -12.34
CA PRO A 254 -3.00 -7.97 -13.77
C PRO A 254 -1.72 -7.20 -14.06
N ASP A 255 -1.02 -7.55 -15.16
CA ASP A 255 0.17 -6.81 -15.64
C ASP A 255 -0.25 -5.49 -16.33
N GLU A 256 -0.73 -4.53 -15.52
CA GLU A 256 -1.10 -3.19 -15.97
C GLU A 256 0.12 -2.25 -15.81
N PRO A 257 0.57 -1.58 -16.88
CA PRO A 257 1.80 -0.77 -16.84
C PRO A 257 1.57 0.62 -16.21
N ILE A 258 1.00 0.66 -15.01
CA ILE A 258 0.57 1.87 -14.31
C ILE A 258 1.53 2.28 -13.17
N SER A 259 2.39 1.37 -12.72
CA SER A 259 3.37 1.58 -11.68
C SER A 259 4.54 0.61 -11.88
N ASP A 260 5.57 0.68 -11.07
CA ASP A 260 6.59 -0.37 -10.93
C ASP A 260 6.07 -1.58 -10.12
N HIS A 261 4.94 -1.43 -9.43
CA HIS A 261 4.15 -2.47 -8.82
C HIS A 261 2.90 -2.80 -9.65
N LEU A 262 2.36 -4.01 -9.47
CA LEU A 262 1.10 -4.42 -10.09
C LEU A 262 -0.08 -4.18 -9.13
N PRO A 263 -1.25 -3.79 -9.65
CA PRO A 263 -2.44 -3.68 -8.82
C PRO A 263 -2.91 -5.06 -8.37
N MET A 264 -3.30 -5.19 -7.12
CA MET A 264 -3.98 -6.37 -6.58
C MET A 264 -5.47 -6.10 -6.47
N ILE A 265 -6.28 -6.92 -7.11
CA ILE A 265 -7.74 -6.76 -7.18
C ILE A 265 -8.39 -7.95 -6.46
N LEU A 266 -9.11 -7.68 -5.39
CA LEU A 266 -9.85 -8.66 -4.59
C LEU A 266 -11.34 -8.42 -4.71
N GLU A 267 -12.12 -9.45 -5.06
CA GLU A 267 -13.57 -9.48 -4.89
C GLU A 267 -13.93 -10.47 -3.78
N CYS A 268 -14.70 -10.01 -2.79
CA CYS A 268 -15.01 -10.81 -1.61
C CYS A 268 -16.34 -10.41 -0.95
N THR A 269 -16.83 -11.29 -0.07
CA THR A 269 -17.93 -11.03 0.86
C THR A 269 -17.55 -11.42 2.29
N VAL A 270 -18.22 -10.81 3.29
CA VAL A 270 -18.08 -11.10 4.73
C VAL A 270 -19.45 -11.34 5.34
#